data_5169f2ed023e5c1e9cf891cc0f108069
#
_entry.id   5169f2ed023e5c1e9cf891cc0f108069
#
_cell.length_a   1.000
_cell.length_b   1.000
_cell.length_c   1.000
_cell.angle_alpha   90.00
_cell.angle_beta   90.00
_cell.angle_gamma   90.00
#
_symmetry.space_group_name_H-M   'P 1'
#
loop_
_entity.id
_entity.type
_entity.pdbx_description
1 polymer ?
#
loop_
_entity_poly.entity_id
_entity_poly.type
_entity_poly.pdbx_seq_one_letter_code
_entity_poly.pdbx_strand_id
1 'polypeptide(L)'
;MLYDNAQLIGLLADAYKIAPQKNYKKTIAQTVDFLDQELKAIDQGYYSSLNADSEGEEGKFYVWTKSEIQHELNDKEYSVFKEYYAISDNGNWEEGKNVLHGHQKLDQVAKANNLSVDEVEKRLEQAREKLKTVRDKRVRPSCDDKQLCAWNAMLVSGFVKAFEALGEEQYRYKAIDLLDFLTDKMLNENGQLFRNFKNDKASIIGFFDDHAFLIKALIDVYQI
;
A
#
# COMPACT_ATOMS: atom_id res chain seq x y z
N MET A 1 7.55 2.81 0.80
CA MET A 1 8.33 1.81 1.58
C MET A 1 7.41 1.02 2.51
N LEU A 2 7.82 -0.11 3.01
CA LEU A 2 6.98 -0.98 3.86
C LEU A 2 6.50 -0.27 5.13
N TYR A 3 7.41 0.39 5.84
CA TYR A 3 7.10 1.04 7.11
C TYR A 3 6.06 2.17 6.99
N ASP A 4 6.04 2.89 5.87
CA ASP A 4 5.03 3.94 5.63
C ASP A 4 3.63 3.34 5.53
N ASN A 5 3.50 2.23 4.77
CA ASN A 5 2.23 1.53 4.60
C ASN A 5 1.77 0.88 5.91
N ALA A 6 2.68 0.29 6.69
CA ALA A 6 2.40 -0.29 8.00
C ALA A 6 1.81 0.75 8.95
N GLN A 7 2.42 1.93 9.03
CA GLN A 7 1.96 3.02 9.87
C GLN A 7 0.64 3.62 9.37
N LEU A 8 0.46 3.74 8.04
CA LEU A 8 -0.78 4.22 7.44
C LEU A 8 -1.96 3.30 7.79
N ILE A 9 -1.78 1.98 7.68
CA ILE A 9 -2.81 1.00 8.09
C ILE A 9 -3.19 1.22 9.55
N GLY A 10 -2.20 1.30 10.45
CA GLY A 10 -2.43 1.51 11.88
C GLY A 10 -3.13 2.83 12.19
N LEU A 11 -2.71 3.93 11.55
CA LEU A 11 -3.32 5.25 11.71
C LEU A 11 -4.79 5.27 11.27
N LEU A 12 -5.08 4.69 10.11
CA LEU A 12 -6.45 4.62 9.58
C LEU A 12 -7.34 3.71 10.41
N ALA A 13 -6.80 2.62 10.96
CA ALA A 13 -7.51 1.75 11.89
C ALA A 13 -7.89 2.48 13.19
N ASP A 14 -6.94 3.22 13.77
CA ASP A 14 -7.21 4.04 14.97
C ASP A 14 -8.24 5.14 14.67
N ALA A 15 -8.12 5.81 13.51
CA ALA A 15 -9.10 6.81 13.08
C ALA A 15 -10.49 6.19 12.86
N TYR A 16 -10.58 4.98 12.31
CA TYR A 16 -11.84 4.27 12.12
C TYR A 16 -12.53 3.93 13.44
N LYS A 17 -11.78 3.53 14.46
CA LYS A 17 -12.33 3.29 15.81
C LYS A 17 -12.97 4.53 16.41
N ILE A 18 -12.40 5.73 16.14
CA ILE A 18 -12.91 7.01 16.68
C ILE A 18 -14.09 7.53 15.87
N ALA A 19 -13.97 7.51 14.54
CA ALA A 19 -14.98 8.04 13.61
C ALA A 19 -15.05 7.12 12.37
N PRO A 20 -15.91 6.09 12.38
CA PRO A 20 -16.02 5.13 11.29
C PRO A 20 -16.36 5.80 9.96
N GLN A 21 -15.49 5.68 8.99
CA GLN A 21 -15.69 6.17 7.61
C GLN A 21 -15.39 5.06 6.60
N LYS A 22 -16.29 4.92 5.61
CA LYS A 22 -16.12 3.92 4.51
C LYS A 22 -14.76 4.05 3.82
N ASN A 23 -14.26 5.28 3.67
CA ASN A 23 -12.98 5.53 3.03
C ASN A 23 -11.79 4.97 3.83
N TYR A 24 -11.80 5.03 5.16
CA TYR A 24 -10.71 4.45 5.96
C TYR A 24 -10.61 2.94 5.76
N LYS A 25 -11.76 2.24 5.86
CA LYS A 25 -11.82 0.81 5.59
C LYS A 25 -11.33 0.48 4.18
N LYS A 26 -11.81 1.21 3.16
CA LYS A 26 -11.40 1.02 1.76
C LYS A 26 -9.89 1.25 1.58
N THR A 27 -9.32 2.30 2.17
CA THR A 27 -7.88 2.60 2.05
C THR A 27 -7.04 1.54 2.76
N ILE A 28 -7.45 1.05 3.94
CA ILE A 28 -6.77 -0.07 4.62
C ILE A 28 -6.71 -1.29 3.68
N ALA A 29 -7.85 -1.72 3.13
CA ALA A 29 -7.91 -2.87 2.23
C ALA A 29 -7.00 -2.68 0.99
N GLN A 30 -7.09 -1.52 0.32
CA GLN A 30 -6.27 -1.22 -0.84
C GLN A 30 -4.77 -1.14 -0.53
N THR A 31 -4.40 -0.67 0.67
CA THR A 31 -2.99 -0.64 1.11
C THR A 31 -2.48 -2.06 1.36
N VAL A 32 -3.28 -2.93 1.96
CA VAL A 32 -2.93 -4.34 2.18
C VAL A 32 -2.82 -5.07 0.84
N ASP A 33 -3.76 -4.87 -0.09
CA ASP A 33 -3.71 -5.43 -1.43
C ASP A 33 -2.43 -5.00 -2.18
N PHE A 34 -2.06 -3.73 -2.06
CA PHE A 34 -0.79 -3.22 -2.62
C PHE A 34 0.41 -3.94 -2.02
N LEU A 35 0.47 -4.09 -0.70
CA LEU A 35 1.58 -4.79 -0.04
C LEU A 35 1.67 -6.25 -0.48
N ASP A 36 0.53 -6.95 -0.57
CA ASP A 36 0.48 -8.35 -1.01
C ASP A 36 0.91 -8.53 -2.48
N GLN A 37 0.59 -7.56 -3.35
CA GLN A 37 0.92 -7.64 -4.77
C GLN A 37 2.35 -7.21 -5.09
N GLU A 38 2.88 -6.22 -4.36
CA GLU A 38 4.12 -5.54 -4.74
C GLU A 38 5.30 -5.86 -3.81
N LEU A 39 5.05 -6.17 -2.53
CA LEU A 39 6.11 -6.34 -1.55
C LEU A 39 6.10 -7.69 -0.83
N LYS A 40 5.08 -8.53 -1.00
CA LYS A 40 5.04 -9.83 -0.31
C LYS A 40 6.11 -10.76 -0.88
N ALA A 41 6.93 -11.33 0.01
CA ALA A 41 7.94 -12.32 -0.31
C ALA A 41 7.33 -13.74 -0.33
N ILE A 42 8.03 -14.68 -0.96
CA ILE A 42 7.58 -16.09 -1.07
C ILE A 42 7.58 -16.77 0.31
N ASP A 43 8.49 -16.35 1.19
CA ASP A 43 8.72 -16.89 2.52
C ASP A 43 7.88 -16.23 3.64
N GLN A 44 6.78 -15.58 3.29
CA GLN A 44 5.79 -14.95 4.15
C GLN A 44 6.13 -13.56 4.70
N GLY A 45 7.37 -13.12 4.66
CA GLY A 45 7.74 -11.75 5.02
C GLY A 45 7.40 -10.74 3.91
N TYR A 46 7.70 -9.48 4.14
CA TYR A 46 7.52 -8.41 3.15
C TYR A 46 8.86 -7.69 2.88
N TYR A 47 9.12 -7.46 1.62
CA TYR A 47 10.28 -6.70 1.14
C TYR A 47 10.23 -5.24 1.59
N SER A 48 11.40 -4.59 1.66
CA SER A 48 11.52 -3.26 2.26
C SER A 48 10.91 -2.15 1.39
N SER A 49 11.18 -2.12 0.08
CA SER A 49 10.73 -1.02 -0.77
C SER A 49 10.80 -1.31 -2.26
N LEU A 50 10.05 -0.53 -3.03
CA LEU A 50 10.28 -0.35 -4.45
C LEU A 50 11.16 0.88 -4.66
N ASN A 51 12.01 0.85 -5.69
CA ASN A 51 12.79 2.02 -6.10
C ASN A 51 11.84 3.15 -6.56
N ALA A 52 12.25 4.39 -6.35
CA ALA A 52 11.53 5.54 -6.90
C ALA A 52 11.63 5.59 -8.44
N ASP A 53 12.77 5.11 -8.98
CA ASP A 53 13.10 5.21 -10.39
C ASP A 53 12.69 3.95 -11.17
N SER A 54 12.24 4.16 -12.39
CA SER A 54 12.12 3.15 -13.43
C SER A 54 12.76 3.68 -14.70
N GLU A 55 13.66 2.90 -15.34
CA GLU A 55 14.40 3.30 -16.55
C GLU A 55 15.18 4.62 -16.38
N GLY A 56 15.64 4.92 -15.16
CA GLY A 56 16.42 6.13 -14.85
C GLY A 56 15.60 7.41 -14.67
N GLU A 57 14.28 7.32 -14.63
CA GLU A 57 13.37 8.45 -14.37
C GLU A 57 12.55 8.20 -13.08
N GLU A 58 12.52 9.20 -12.19
CA GLU A 58 11.73 9.12 -10.96
C GLU A 58 10.23 9.13 -11.28
N GLY A 59 9.51 8.20 -10.66
CA GLY A 59 8.05 8.08 -10.77
C GLY A 59 7.53 7.56 -12.11
N LYS A 60 8.37 7.31 -13.12
CA LYS A 60 7.99 6.95 -14.50
C LYS A 60 6.93 5.84 -14.58
N PHE A 61 7.04 4.84 -13.73
CA PHE A 61 6.09 3.73 -13.70
C PHE A 61 4.66 4.18 -13.32
N TYR A 62 4.52 5.22 -12.48
CA TYR A 62 3.24 5.61 -11.87
C TYR A 62 2.58 6.85 -12.48
N VAL A 63 3.35 7.68 -13.19
CA VAL A 63 2.82 8.94 -13.76
C VAL A 63 2.23 8.73 -15.15
N TRP A 64 1.36 9.65 -15.55
CA TRP A 64 0.58 9.57 -16.79
C TRP A 64 0.53 10.91 -17.49
N THR A 65 0.67 10.93 -18.80
CA THR A 65 0.26 12.08 -19.61
C THR A 65 -1.27 12.09 -19.77
N LYS A 66 -1.85 13.25 -20.00
CA LYS A 66 -3.28 13.37 -20.29
C LYS A 66 -3.67 12.56 -21.54
N SER A 67 -2.83 12.56 -22.57
CA SER A 67 -3.07 11.84 -23.82
C SER A 67 -3.10 10.31 -23.63
N GLU A 68 -2.21 9.75 -22.81
CA GLU A 68 -2.23 8.32 -22.46
C GLU A 68 -3.56 7.95 -21.80
N ILE A 69 -4.01 8.73 -20.80
CA ILE A 69 -5.27 8.46 -20.10
C ILE A 69 -6.46 8.55 -21.06
N GLN A 70 -6.48 9.56 -21.96
CA GLN A 70 -7.53 9.74 -22.95
C GLN A 70 -7.60 8.59 -23.95
N HIS A 71 -6.47 8.02 -24.33
CA HIS A 71 -6.42 6.90 -25.26
C HIS A 71 -7.02 5.62 -24.67
N GLU A 72 -6.81 5.38 -23.37
CA GLU A 72 -7.20 4.14 -22.70
C GLU A 72 -8.63 4.15 -22.16
N LEU A 73 -9.21 5.32 -21.91
CA LEU A 73 -10.53 5.48 -21.32
C LEU A 73 -11.55 5.93 -22.38
N ASN A 74 -12.78 5.42 -22.29
CA ASN A 74 -13.87 5.97 -23.09
C ASN A 74 -14.32 7.35 -22.55
N ASP A 75 -15.07 8.13 -23.34
CA ASP A 75 -15.47 9.50 -23.01
C ASP A 75 -16.17 9.62 -21.65
N LYS A 76 -17.01 8.65 -21.28
CA LYS A 76 -17.77 8.65 -20.02
C LYS A 76 -16.86 8.38 -18.80
N GLU A 77 -15.90 7.50 -18.95
CA GLU A 77 -14.90 7.21 -17.92
C GLU A 77 -13.93 8.39 -17.80
N TYR A 78 -13.43 8.89 -18.93
CA TYR A 78 -12.46 9.99 -18.97
C TYR A 78 -13.01 11.27 -18.35
N SER A 79 -14.27 11.65 -18.64
CA SER A 79 -14.89 12.85 -18.05
C SER A 79 -14.84 12.82 -16.52
N VAL A 80 -15.27 11.71 -15.92
CA VAL A 80 -15.27 11.52 -14.46
C VAL A 80 -13.86 11.46 -13.91
N PHE A 81 -12.97 10.71 -14.58
CA PHE A 81 -11.58 10.50 -14.17
C PHE A 81 -10.77 11.80 -14.18
N LYS A 82 -10.89 12.57 -15.28
CA LYS A 82 -10.23 13.86 -15.45
C LYS A 82 -10.58 14.82 -14.33
N GLU A 83 -11.86 14.89 -13.97
CA GLU A 83 -12.32 15.82 -12.94
C GLU A 83 -11.89 15.37 -11.55
N TYR A 84 -12.06 14.06 -11.23
CA TYR A 84 -11.70 13.54 -9.92
C TYR A 84 -10.20 13.70 -9.61
N TYR A 85 -9.33 13.43 -10.61
CA TYR A 85 -7.87 13.52 -10.47
C TYR A 85 -7.27 14.85 -10.94
N ALA A 86 -8.08 15.81 -11.37
CA ALA A 86 -7.65 17.11 -11.93
C ALA A 86 -6.61 16.95 -13.06
N ILE A 87 -6.83 16.01 -13.99
CA ILE A 87 -5.94 15.75 -15.10
C ILE A 87 -5.85 16.95 -16.05
N SER A 88 -4.62 17.41 -16.32
CA SER A 88 -4.36 18.55 -17.19
C SER A 88 -3.18 18.31 -18.14
N ASP A 89 -3.04 19.17 -19.16
CA ASP A 89 -1.88 19.12 -20.07
C ASP A 89 -0.58 19.53 -19.38
N ASN A 90 -0.65 20.44 -18.42
CA ASN A 90 0.51 20.88 -17.63
C ASN A 90 0.92 19.84 -16.59
N GLY A 91 0.01 18.93 -16.22
CA GLY A 91 0.24 17.95 -15.17
C GLY A 91 0.44 18.55 -13.78
N ASN A 92 0.76 17.69 -12.82
CA ASN A 92 1.17 18.03 -11.46
C ASN A 92 2.54 17.38 -11.12
N TRP A 93 3.24 16.90 -12.12
CA TRP A 93 4.57 16.31 -12.11
C TRP A 93 5.41 16.85 -13.27
N GLU A 94 6.68 16.50 -13.32
CA GLU A 94 7.62 16.93 -14.37
C GLU A 94 7.11 16.57 -15.78
N GLU A 95 7.50 17.35 -16.77
CA GLU A 95 7.19 17.14 -18.20
C GLU A 95 5.70 16.99 -18.54
N GLY A 96 4.81 17.66 -17.80
CA GLY A 96 3.36 17.61 -18.05
C GLY A 96 2.72 16.28 -17.66
N LYS A 97 3.39 15.45 -16.87
CA LYS A 97 2.86 14.20 -16.35
C LYS A 97 1.95 14.45 -15.15
N ASN A 98 1.03 13.53 -14.90
CA ASN A 98 0.08 13.58 -13.80
C ASN A 98 0.31 12.42 -12.83
N VAL A 99 0.53 12.74 -11.56
CA VAL A 99 0.38 11.81 -10.45
C VAL A 99 -1.10 11.72 -10.11
N LEU A 100 -1.64 10.51 -10.05
CA LEU A 100 -3.06 10.28 -9.79
C LEU A 100 -3.35 10.35 -8.28
N HIS A 101 -3.80 11.49 -7.80
CA HIS A 101 -4.31 11.65 -6.44
C HIS A 101 -5.73 12.22 -6.48
N GLY A 102 -6.61 11.74 -5.59
CA GLY A 102 -7.98 12.25 -5.50
C GLY A 102 -7.98 13.74 -5.14
N HIS A 103 -8.33 14.59 -6.07
CA HIS A 103 -8.34 16.06 -5.89
C HIS A 103 -9.70 16.57 -5.46
N GLN A 104 -10.78 16.01 -6.04
CA GLN A 104 -12.14 16.45 -5.75
C GLN A 104 -12.95 15.42 -4.96
N LYS A 105 -13.98 15.90 -4.26
CA LYS A 105 -14.92 15.03 -3.57
C LYS A 105 -15.86 14.36 -4.57
N LEU A 106 -16.23 13.12 -4.31
CA LEU A 106 -17.10 12.33 -5.19
C LEU A 106 -18.46 12.99 -5.46
N ASP A 107 -19.05 13.67 -4.47
CA ASP A 107 -20.32 14.38 -4.62
C ASP A 107 -20.20 15.59 -5.54
N GLN A 108 -19.07 16.27 -5.60
CA GLN A 108 -18.82 17.37 -6.53
C GLN A 108 -18.68 16.85 -7.96
N VAL A 109 -17.90 15.79 -8.16
CA VAL A 109 -17.75 15.14 -9.47
C VAL A 109 -19.09 14.58 -9.96
N ALA A 110 -19.91 14.00 -9.07
CA ALA A 110 -21.25 13.52 -9.38
C ALA A 110 -22.16 14.62 -9.91
N LYS A 111 -22.20 15.76 -9.22
CA LYS A 111 -22.97 16.93 -9.63
C LYS A 111 -22.53 17.48 -10.99
N ALA A 112 -21.23 17.64 -11.20
CA ALA A 112 -20.69 18.18 -12.45
C ALA A 112 -20.98 17.29 -13.68
N ASN A 113 -21.08 15.98 -13.47
CA ASN A 113 -21.35 15.01 -14.54
C ASN A 113 -22.83 14.57 -14.63
N ASN A 114 -23.73 15.11 -13.81
CA ASN A 114 -25.14 14.71 -13.70
C ASN A 114 -25.30 13.19 -13.42
N LEU A 115 -24.52 12.67 -12.47
CA LEU A 115 -24.48 11.27 -12.09
C LEU A 115 -24.77 11.09 -10.59
N SER A 116 -25.10 9.87 -10.17
CA SER A 116 -25.07 9.49 -8.77
C SER A 116 -23.62 9.26 -8.31
N VAL A 117 -23.37 9.35 -7.00
CA VAL A 117 -22.04 9.05 -6.41
C VAL A 117 -21.63 7.63 -6.72
N ASP A 118 -22.56 6.66 -6.65
CA ASP A 118 -22.29 5.25 -6.95
C ASP A 118 -21.86 5.03 -8.41
N GLU A 119 -22.47 5.78 -9.37
CA GLU A 119 -22.05 5.73 -10.77
C GLU A 119 -20.66 6.31 -10.97
N VAL A 120 -20.33 7.39 -10.27
CA VAL A 120 -18.98 7.96 -10.28
C VAL A 120 -17.96 6.96 -9.72
N GLU A 121 -18.24 6.37 -8.55
CA GLU A 121 -17.35 5.33 -7.96
C GLU A 121 -17.13 4.17 -8.93
N LYS A 122 -18.20 3.65 -9.55
CA LYS A 122 -18.13 2.55 -10.51
C LYS A 122 -17.27 2.91 -11.73
N ARG A 123 -17.46 4.10 -12.31
CA ARG A 123 -16.66 4.54 -13.46
C ARG A 123 -15.19 4.75 -13.11
N LEU A 124 -14.91 5.31 -11.93
CA LEU A 124 -13.54 5.47 -11.43
C LEU A 124 -12.87 4.11 -11.23
N GLU A 125 -13.57 3.12 -10.70
CA GLU A 125 -13.03 1.78 -10.51
C GLU A 125 -12.70 1.11 -11.85
N GLN A 126 -13.63 1.14 -12.81
CA GLN A 126 -13.39 0.63 -14.17
C GLN A 126 -12.19 1.32 -14.85
N ALA A 127 -12.09 2.64 -14.72
CA ALA A 127 -10.97 3.39 -15.26
C ALA A 127 -9.63 3.01 -14.61
N ARG A 128 -9.60 2.84 -13.28
CA ARG A 128 -8.41 2.41 -12.55
C ARG A 128 -7.93 1.03 -13.00
N GLU A 129 -8.84 0.07 -13.15
CA GLU A 129 -8.50 -1.29 -13.60
C GLU A 129 -7.91 -1.29 -15.02
N LYS A 130 -8.46 -0.51 -15.93
CA LYS A 130 -7.91 -0.35 -17.28
C LYS A 130 -6.50 0.24 -17.24
N LEU A 131 -6.33 1.36 -16.55
CA LEU A 131 -5.03 2.02 -16.43
C LEU A 131 -4.02 1.14 -15.68
N LYS A 132 -4.42 0.41 -14.64
CA LYS A 132 -3.57 -0.57 -13.97
C LYS A 132 -3.07 -1.62 -14.95
N THR A 133 -3.95 -2.19 -15.77
CA THR A 133 -3.57 -3.18 -16.79
C THR A 133 -2.56 -2.65 -17.79
N VAL A 134 -2.66 -1.38 -18.17
CA VAL A 134 -1.69 -0.71 -19.07
C VAL A 134 -0.39 -0.44 -18.34
N ARG A 135 -0.45 0.11 -17.13
CA ARG A 135 0.72 0.38 -16.29
C ARG A 135 1.55 -0.88 -16.03
N ASP A 136 0.89 -2.00 -15.75
CA ASP A 136 1.55 -3.26 -15.40
C ASP A 136 2.36 -3.87 -16.56
N LYS A 137 2.21 -3.33 -17.79
CA LYS A 137 3.07 -3.65 -18.94
C LYS A 137 4.35 -2.79 -19.03
N ARG A 138 4.44 -1.71 -18.25
CA ARG A 138 5.62 -0.86 -18.18
C ARG A 138 6.76 -1.56 -17.45
N VAL A 139 7.98 -1.09 -17.64
CA VAL A 139 9.15 -1.57 -16.87
C VAL A 139 8.95 -1.21 -15.40
N ARG A 140 8.88 -2.23 -14.55
CA ARG A 140 8.67 -2.04 -13.11
C ARG A 140 9.92 -1.46 -12.44
N PRO A 141 9.77 -0.61 -11.41
CA PRO A 141 10.88 -0.23 -10.55
C PRO A 141 11.47 -1.47 -9.86
N SER A 142 12.77 -1.45 -9.63
CA SER A 142 13.43 -2.54 -8.90
C SER A 142 12.93 -2.61 -7.44
N CYS A 143 12.84 -3.84 -6.92
CA CYS A 143 12.49 -4.07 -5.52
C CYS A 143 13.76 -4.23 -4.67
N ASP A 144 13.84 -3.53 -3.55
CA ASP A 144 14.80 -3.86 -2.49
C ASP A 144 14.24 -5.03 -1.68
N ASP A 145 14.70 -6.22 -2.02
CA ASP A 145 14.23 -7.52 -1.55
C ASP A 145 14.73 -7.90 -0.14
N LYS A 146 15.30 -6.95 0.60
CA LYS A 146 15.58 -7.14 2.03
C LYS A 146 14.28 -7.16 2.83
N GLN A 147 14.17 -8.11 3.74
CA GLN A 147 13.09 -8.17 4.72
C GLN A 147 13.64 -7.66 6.06
N LEU A 148 13.27 -6.44 6.43
CA LEU A 148 13.76 -5.79 7.64
C LEU A 148 12.87 -6.12 8.84
N CYS A 149 13.47 -6.55 9.95
CA CYS A 149 12.77 -6.96 11.16
C CYS A 149 11.83 -5.87 11.68
N ALA A 150 12.35 -4.68 11.95
CA ALA A 150 11.55 -3.57 12.47
C ALA A 150 10.36 -3.21 11.58
N TRP A 151 10.54 -3.19 10.24
CA TRP A 151 9.49 -2.80 9.32
C TRP A 151 8.39 -3.86 9.19
N ASN A 152 8.75 -5.13 9.19
CA ASN A 152 7.79 -6.24 9.23
C ASN A 152 7.06 -6.28 10.58
N ALA A 153 7.75 -6.04 11.70
CA ALA A 153 7.12 -5.95 13.01
C ALA A 153 6.12 -4.78 13.12
N MET A 154 6.44 -3.62 12.51
CA MET A 154 5.46 -2.53 12.38
C MET A 154 4.22 -2.95 11.59
N LEU A 155 4.39 -3.75 10.53
CA LEU A 155 3.28 -4.24 9.74
C LEU A 155 2.41 -5.24 10.53
N VAL A 156 3.00 -6.11 11.35
CA VAL A 156 2.25 -6.96 12.29
C VAL A 156 1.32 -6.10 13.16
N SER A 157 1.86 -5.05 13.79
CA SER A 157 1.07 -4.11 14.60
C SER A 157 -0.02 -3.41 13.78
N GLY A 158 0.27 -3.08 12.52
CA GLY A 158 -0.71 -2.51 11.59
C GLY A 158 -1.88 -3.46 11.31
N PHE A 159 -1.58 -4.74 11.06
CA PHE A 159 -2.61 -5.77 10.85
C PHE A 159 -3.45 -6.03 12.11
N VAL A 160 -2.81 -6.09 13.30
CA VAL A 160 -3.56 -6.23 14.57
C VAL A 160 -4.54 -5.08 14.72
N LYS A 161 -4.13 -3.84 14.54
CA LYS A 161 -5.01 -2.67 14.62
C LYS A 161 -6.15 -2.72 13.58
N ALA A 162 -5.85 -3.18 12.35
CA ALA A 162 -6.87 -3.35 11.33
C ALA A 162 -7.92 -4.41 11.73
N PHE A 163 -7.47 -5.54 12.30
CA PHE A 163 -8.36 -6.55 12.86
C PHE A 163 -9.23 -5.99 13.98
N GLU A 164 -8.65 -5.33 14.97
CA GLU A 164 -9.38 -4.73 16.09
C GLU A 164 -10.41 -3.68 15.66
N ALA A 165 -10.11 -2.92 14.59
CA ALA A 165 -10.99 -1.86 14.10
C ALA A 165 -12.12 -2.39 13.21
N LEU A 166 -11.84 -3.40 12.38
CA LEU A 166 -12.74 -3.86 11.31
C LEU A 166 -13.39 -5.21 11.59
N GLY A 167 -12.86 -6.02 12.52
CA GLY A 167 -13.35 -7.36 12.85
C GLY A 167 -13.15 -8.40 11.73
N GLU A 168 -12.23 -8.15 10.81
CA GLU A 168 -12.00 -9.03 9.66
C GLU A 168 -10.84 -10.00 9.93
N GLU A 169 -11.14 -11.29 10.05
CA GLU A 169 -10.19 -12.36 10.39
C GLU A 169 -8.94 -12.42 9.48
N GLN A 170 -9.04 -11.98 8.23
CA GLN A 170 -7.92 -11.95 7.32
C GLN A 170 -6.73 -11.14 7.88
N TYR A 171 -6.97 -10.05 8.59
CA TYR A 171 -5.91 -9.23 9.19
C TYR A 171 -5.26 -9.92 10.40
N ARG A 172 -6.06 -10.66 11.19
CA ARG A 172 -5.55 -11.47 12.29
C ARG A 172 -4.61 -12.56 11.78
N TYR A 173 -5.02 -13.32 10.76
CA TYR A 173 -4.16 -14.35 10.17
C TYR A 173 -2.88 -13.77 9.61
N LYS A 174 -2.96 -12.66 8.88
CA LYS A 174 -1.77 -11.97 8.37
C LYS A 174 -0.82 -11.51 9.47
N ALA A 175 -1.33 -11.04 10.60
CA ALA A 175 -0.52 -10.63 11.74
C ALA A 175 0.21 -11.83 12.36
N ILE A 176 -0.48 -12.94 12.56
CA ILE A 176 0.10 -14.17 13.13
C ILE A 176 1.15 -14.76 12.19
N ASP A 177 0.80 -14.99 10.92
CA ASP A 177 1.71 -15.57 9.92
C ASP A 177 3.01 -14.73 9.77
N LEU A 178 2.89 -13.40 9.80
CA LEU A 178 4.04 -12.52 9.71
C LEU A 178 4.88 -12.51 10.99
N LEU A 179 4.25 -12.62 12.16
CA LEU A 179 4.96 -12.75 13.44
C LEU A 179 5.71 -14.07 13.51
N ASP A 180 5.09 -15.18 13.09
CA ASP A 180 5.73 -16.50 13.02
C ASP A 180 6.96 -16.45 12.11
N PHE A 181 6.86 -15.81 10.93
CA PHE A 181 8.03 -15.58 10.06
C PHE A 181 9.16 -14.85 10.80
N LEU A 182 8.85 -13.78 11.55
CA LEU A 182 9.87 -13.01 12.28
C LEU A 182 10.55 -13.83 13.37
N THR A 183 9.78 -14.62 14.13
CA THR A 183 10.31 -15.44 15.21
C THR A 183 11.09 -16.66 14.71
N ASP A 184 10.63 -17.29 13.62
CA ASP A 184 11.24 -18.49 13.08
C ASP A 184 12.50 -18.19 12.24
N LYS A 185 12.50 -17.06 11.50
CA LYS A 185 13.57 -16.76 10.55
C LYS A 185 14.57 -15.72 11.04
N MET A 186 14.16 -14.81 11.91
CA MET A 186 15.00 -13.70 12.34
C MET A 186 15.43 -13.75 13.80
N LEU A 187 14.95 -14.73 14.57
CA LEU A 187 15.40 -15.01 15.93
C LEU A 187 16.09 -16.38 15.95
N ASN A 188 17.35 -16.47 16.42
CA ASN A 188 18.02 -17.74 16.52
C ASN A 188 17.71 -18.46 17.86
N GLU A 189 18.15 -19.73 17.98
CA GLU A 189 17.95 -20.58 19.17
C GLU A 189 18.53 -19.99 20.47
N ASN A 190 19.50 -19.09 20.37
CA ASN A 190 20.09 -18.39 21.52
C ASN A 190 19.35 -17.07 21.87
N GLY A 191 18.24 -16.77 21.22
CA GLY A 191 17.47 -15.53 21.43
C GLY A 191 18.11 -14.29 20.80
N GLN A 192 19.06 -14.45 19.89
CA GLN A 192 19.66 -13.32 19.17
C GLN A 192 18.80 -12.95 17.98
N LEU A 193 18.36 -11.70 17.93
CA LEU A 193 17.60 -11.12 16.83
C LEU A 193 18.51 -10.62 15.71
N PHE A 194 18.08 -10.82 14.46
CA PHE A 194 18.72 -10.28 13.27
C PHE A 194 17.86 -9.19 12.64
N ARG A 195 18.53 -8.20 12.05
CA ARG A 195 17.89 -7.05 11.40
C ARG A 195 17.32 -7.37 10.02
N ASN A 196 18.03 -8.19 9.25
CA ASN A 196 17.76 -8.41 7.84
C ASN A 196 17.65 -9.89 7.50
N PHE A 197 16.67 -10.25 6.70
CA PHE A 197 16.53 -11.56 6.08
C PHE A 197 16.52 -11.43 4.56
N LYS A 198 17.36 -12.18 3.87
CA LYS A 198 17.46 -12.19 2.41
C LYS A 198 18.15 -13.47 1.95
N ASN A 199 17.69 -14.06 0.83
CA ASN A 199 18.27 -15.31 0.27
C ASN A 199 18.35 -16.44 1.32
N ASP A 200 17.24 -16.65 2.04
CA ASP A 200 17.10 -17.64 3.12
C ASP A 200 18.17 -17.53 4.24
N LYS A 201 18.65 -16.32 4.48
CA LYS A 201 19.67 -16.06 5.50
C LYS A 201 19.37 -14.79 6.30
N ALA A 202 19.29 -14.97 7.64
CA ALA A 202 19.30 -13.85 8.58
C ALA A 202 20.72 -13.27 8.72
N SER A 203 20.84 -11.96 8.78
CA SER A 203 22.12 -11.25 8.85
C SER A 203 21.99 -9.92 9.56
N ILE A 204 23.12 -9.40 10.03
CA ILE A 204 23.21 -8.17 10.82
C ILE A 204 22.47 -8.33 12.15
N ILE A 205 23.16 -8.24 13.27
CA ILE A 205 22.57 -8.28 14.60
C ILE A 205 21.55 -7.14 14.71
N GLY A 206 20.38 -7.44 15.26
CA GLY A 206 19.27 -6.50 15.43
C GLY A 206 19.67 -5.29 16.27
N PHE A 207 19.23 -4.14 15.84
CA PHE A 207 19.42 -2.88 16.55
C PHE A 207 18.29 -2.67 17.58
N PHE A 208 18.36 -1.56 18.31
CA PHE A 208 17.36 -1.24 19.32
C PHE A 208 15.94 -1.15 18.75
N ASP A 209 15.77 -0.53 17.57
CA ASP A 209 14.49 -0.43 16.87
C ASP A 209 13.92 -1.80 16.48
N ASP A 210 14.75 -2.74 16.02
CA ASP A 210 14.31 -4.09 15.69
C ASP A 210 13.70 -4.81 16.91
N HIS A 211 14.38 -4.74 18.07
CA HIS A 211 13.88 -5.32 19.32
C HIS A 211 12.62 -4.62 19.81
N ALA A 212 12.58 -3.29 19.79
CA ALA A 212 11.44 -2.50 20.28
C ALA A 212 10.17 -2.82 19.50
N PHE A 213 10.24 -2.83 18.15
CA PHE A 213 9.08 -3.12 17.32
C PHE A 213 8.68 -4.59 17.36
N LEU A 214 9.64 -5.55 17.47
CA LEU A 214 9.28 -6.95 17.62
C LEU A 214 8.58 -7.21 18.97
N ILE A 215 9.08 -6.65 20.07
CA ILE A 215 8.42 -6.76 21.39
C ILE A 215 6.99 -6.18 21.30
N LYS A 216 6.84 -5.02 20.69
CA LYS A 216 5.50 -4.43 20.48
C LYS A 216 4.59 -5.36 19.69
N ALA A 217 5.07 -5.93 18.58
CA ALA A 217 4.30 -6.84 17.73
C ALA A 217 3.87 -8.10 18.50
N LEU A 218 4.76 -8.68 19.32
CA LEU A 218 4.45 -9.82 20.18
C LEU A 218 3.35 -9.50 21.18
N ILE A 219 3.39 -8.32 21.82
CA ILE A 219 2.36 -7.86 22.75
C ILE A 219 1.03 -7.65 22.02
N ASP A 220 1.05 -6.99 20.84
CA ASP A 220 -0.15 -6.72 20.08
C ASP A 220 -0.84 -8.04 19.64
N VAL A 221 -0.09 -9.02 19.14
CA VAL A 221 -0.67 -10.32 18.72
C VAL A 221 -1.15 -11.14 19.92
N TYR A 222 -0.49 -11.05 21.07
CA TYR A 222 -0.93 -11.74 22.29
C TYR A 222 -2.32 -11.28 22.75
N GLN A 223 -2.76 -10.08 22.38
CA GLN A 223 -4.03 -9.48 22.80
C GLN A 223 -5.23 -9.84 21.91
N ILE A 224 -5.03 -10.53 20.78
CA ILE A 224 -6.09 -10.81 19.80
C ILE A 224 -6.43 -12.30 19.59
#